data_fb4e175bc79379331f51321ab6674b5e
#
_entry.id   fb4e175bc79379331f51321ab6674b5e
#
_cell.length_a   1.000
_cell.length_b   1.000
_cell.length_c   1.000
_cell.angle_alpha   90.00
_cell.angle_beta   90.00
_cell.angle_gamma   90.00
#
_symmetry.space_group_name_H-M   'P 1'
#
loop_
_entity.id
_entity.type
_entity.pdbx_description
1 polymer ?
#
loop_
_entity_poly.entity_id
_entity_poly.type
_entity_poly.pdbx_seq_one_letter_code
_entity_poly.pdbx_strand_id
1 'polypeptide(L)'
;MKKTTCIIPLLILLILAGSGFGQSFAPVGTSVAQFLEVGTGARATGLGQAFTGMATGAEAAFWNPAGMADISGHNFYSSYSTWPADISLMGLSYGLNLGSIGIIGISGVYLMTDDMEITTLNQPGGTGEYFNIANFSMGLSYARYLTDRFSVGVTGKVVHEKYLTNGYTTWALDLGTMYHTDFHGLRLGMSILHFGPEV
;
A
#
# COMPACT_ATOMS: atom_id res chain seq x y z
N MET A 1 22.87 -33.52 -29.55
CA MET A 1 23.78 -32.73 -28.73
C MET A 1 23.68 -31.24 -29.11
N LYS A 2 22.74 -30.45 -28.59
CA LYS A 2 22.67 -28.97 -28.78
C LYS A 2 21.65 -28.34 -27.82
N LYS A 3 21.67 -28.68 -26.51
CA LYS A 3 20.77 -28.05 -25.51
C LYS A 3 21.49 -27.24 -24.42
N THR A 4 22.82 -27.15 -24.46
CA THR A 4 23.60 -26.48 -23.40
C THR A 4 23.92 -25.00 -23.68
N THR A 5 23.64 -24.52 -24.92
CA THR A 5 24.08 -23.19 -25.37
C THR A 5 23.17 -22.04 -24.90
N CYS A 6 21.93 -22.33 -24.44
CA CYS A 6 21.01 -21.28 -23.97
C CYS A 6 21.08 -20.98 -22.47
N ILE A 7 21.73 -21.83 -21.67
CA ILE A 7 21.79 -21.66 -20.20
C ILE A 7 22.84 -20.61 -19.80
N ILE A 8 23.93 -20.53 -20.54
CA ILE A 8 25.04 -19.62 -20.27
C ILE A 8 24.64 -18.14 -20.39
N PRO A 9 23.94 -17.68 -21.46
CA PRO A 9 23.51 -16.27 -21.53
C PRO A 9 22.45 -15.93 -20.49
N LEU A 10 21.60 -16.86 -20.07
CA LEU A 10 20.62 -16.66 -19.02
C LEU A 10 21.29 -16.50 -17.65
N LEU A 11 22.34 -17.26 -17.39
CA LEU A 11 23.14 -17.16 -16.15
C LEU A 11 23.93 -15.84 -16.09
N ILE A 12 24.48 -15.38 -17.21
CA ILE A 12 25.16 -14.09 -17.32
C ILE A 12 24.18 -12.92 -17.13
N LEU A 13 22.96 -13.00 -17.66
CA LEU A 13 21.92 -12.00 -17.45
C LEU A 13 21.50 -11.92 -15.98
N LEU A 14 21.46 -13.04 -15.27
CA LEU A 14 21.15 -13.10 -13.84
C LEU A 14 22.25 -12.48 -12.96
N ILE A 15 23.51 -12.63 -13.37
CA ILE A 15 24.67 -12.07 -12.65
C ILE A 15 24.79 -10.55 -12.86
N LEU A 16 24.41 -10.05 -14.03
CA LEU A 16 24.41 -8.62 -14.35
C LEU A 16 23.25 -7.86 -13.67
N ALA A 17 22.16 -8.54 -13.30
CA ALA A 17 21.05 -7.95 -12.54
C ALA A 17 21.43 -7.67 -11.05
N GLY A 18 22.57 -8.17 -10.58
CA GLY A 18 23.01 -8.03 -9.19
C GLY A 18 23.86 -6.79 -8.87
N SER A 19 24.02 -5.81 -9.77
CA SER A 19 24.62 -4.52 -9.44
C SER A 19 23.64 -3.70 -8.60
N GLY A 20 23.59 -3.99 -7.29
CA GLY A 20 22.88 -3.18 -6.35
C GLY A 20 23.44 -1.74 -6.39
N PHE A 21 22.64 -0.82 -6.91
CA PHE A 21 22.86 0.59 -6.62
C PHE A 21 22.74 0.72 -5.09
N GLY A 22 23.86 1.06 -4.44
CA GLY A 22 23.86 1.35 -3.01
C GLY A 22 22.79 2.40 -2.74
N GLN A 23 21.79 2.07 -1.97
CA GLN A 23 20.80 3.03 -1.53
C GLN A 23 21.53 4.10 -0.73
N SER A 24 21.45 5.34 -1.16
CA SER A 24 21.82 6.46 -0.31
C SER A 24 20.96 6.37 0.95
N PHE A 25 21.57 6.31 2.12
CA PHE A 25 20.86 6.36 3.39
C PHE A 25 20.01 7.63 3.41
N ALA A 26 18.70 7.49 3.25
CA ALA A 26 17.80 8.60 3.55
C ALA A 26 17.91 8.92 5.05
N PRO A 27 17.98 10.18 5.45
CA PRO A 27 18.00 10.55 6.85
C PRO A 27 16.76 9.95 7.55
N VAL A 28 16.96 9.26 8.66
CA VAL A 28 15.88 8.64 9.43
C VAL A 28 14.92 9.73 9.91
N GLY A 29 13.62 9.57 9.64
CA GLY A 29 12.57 10.49 10.08
C GLY A 29 12.25 11.64 9.12
N THR A 30 12.76 11.62 7.88
CA THR A 30 12.47 12.66 6.87
C THR A 30 11.49 12.22 5.78
N SER A 31 11.07 10.94 5.76
CA SER A 31 10.04 10.47 4.83
C SER A 31 8.65 10.68 5.43
N VAL A 32 7.79 11.32 4.66
CA VAL A 32 6.37 11.55 4.98
C VAL A 32 5.56 10.31 4.61
N ALA A 33 4.43 10.12 5.32
CA ALA A 33 3.45 9.06 5.06
C ALA A 33 3.94 7.63 5.32
N GLN A 34 4.93 7.43 6.20
CA GLN A 34 5.42 6.09 6.56
C GLN A 34 4.35 5.18 7.14
N PHE A 35 3.27 5.72 7.73
CA PHE A 35 2.16 4.90 8.22
C PHE A 35 1.42 4.15 7.11
N LEU A 36 1.53 4.58 5.85
CA LEU A 36 0.95 3.87 4.70
C LEU A 36 1.73 2.60 4.34
N GLU A 37 2.98 2.46 4.80
CA GLU A 37 3.78 1.25 4.64
C GLU A 37 3.36 0.15 5.64
N VAL A 38 2.61 0.53 6.68
CA VAL A 38 2.02 -0.43 7.61
C VAL A 38 0.89 -1.18 6.90
N GLY A 39 1.07 -2.46 6.69
CA GLY A 39 0.15 -3.29 5.91
C GLY A 39 -1.26 -3.32 6.47
N THR A 40 -2.23 -3.00 5.63
CA THR A 40 -3.66 -3.04 5.96
C THR A 40 -4.23 -4.43 5.67
N GLY A 41 -4.85 -5.05 6.68
CA GLY A 41 -5.53 -6.35 6.55
C GLY A 41 -4.70 -7.55 6.97
N ALA A 42 -5.33 -8.42 7.77
CA ALA A 42 -4.68 -9.58 8.37
C ALA A 42 -4.13 -10.58 7.32
N ARG A 43 -4.85 -10.76 6.20
CA ARG A 43 -4.44 -11.66 5.13
C ARG A 43 -3.16 -11.21 4.47
N ALA A 44 -3.06 -9.95 4.09
CA ALA A 44 -1.90 -9.38 3.45
C ALA A 44 -0.69 -9.33 4.40
N THR A 45 -0.91 -8.94 5.65
CA THR A 45 0.12 -8.89 6.69
C THR A 45 0.63 -10.30 7.01
N GLY A 46 -0.25 -11.31 7.08
CA GLY A 46 0.12 -12.71 7.31
C GLY A 46 0.94 -13.33 6.16
N LEU A 47 0.87 -12.76 4.95
CA LEU A 47 1.70 -13.12 3.80
C LEU A 47 2.99 -12.30 3.71
N GLY A 48 3.36 -11.56 4.77
CA GLY A 48 4.52 -10.69 4.77
C GLY A 48 4.41 -9.56 3.74
N GLN A 49 3.18 -9.08 3.48
CA GLN A 49 2.84 -8.05 2.49
C GLN A 49 3.04 -8.47 1.02
N ALA A 50 3.32 -9.74 0.73
CA ALA A 50 3.42 -10.25 -0.64
C ALA A 50 2.02 -10.45 -1.25
N PHE A 51 1.26 -9.36 -1.41
CA PHE A 51 -0.16 -9.40 -1.75
C PHE A 51 -0.52 -8.78 -3.10
N THR A 52 0.39 -8.08 -3.77
CA THR A 52 0.16 -7.34 -5.03
C THR A 52 -0.52 -8.17 -6.13
N GLY A 53 -0.12 -9.44 -6.33
CA GLY A 53 -0.72 -10.35 -7.31
C GLY A 53 -1.99 -11.05 -6.83
N MET A 54 -2.30 -10.96 -5.52
CA MET A 54 -3.45 -11.62 -4.90
C MET A 54 -4.58 -10.65 -4.53
N ALA A 55 -4.30 -9.35 -4.57
CA ALA A 55 -5.25 -8.30 -4.20
C ALA A 55 -6.49 -8.35 -5.12
N THR A 56 -7.67 -8.48 -4.54
CA THR A 56 -8.96 -8.49 -5.26
C THR A 56 -10.04 -7.81 -4.44
N GLY A 57 -11.11 -7.36 -5.10
CA GLY A 57 -12.21 -6.69 -4.43
C GLY A 57 -11.81 -5.31 -3.88
N ALA A 58 -12.55 -4.83 -2.87
CA ALA A 58 -12.30 -3.52 -2.26
C ALA A 58 -10.97 -3.46 -1.50
N GLU A 59 -10.47 -4.59 -0.95
CA GLU A 59 -9.15 -4.68 -0.31
C GLU A 59 -8.01 -4.30 -1.26
N ALA A 60 -8.19 -4.51 -2.57
CA ALA A 60 -7.21 -4.19 -3.59
C ALA A 60 -6.86 -2.69 -3.67
N ALA A 61 -7.74 -1.81 -3.19
CA ALA A 61 -7.46 -0.37 -3.14
C ALA A 61 -6.20 -0.01 -2.35
N PHE A 62 -5.75 -0.87 -1.43
CA PHE A 62 -4.56 -0.64 -0.60
C PHE A 62 -3.28 -1.27 -1.17
N TRP A 63 -3.39 -2.26 -2.08
CA TRP A 63 -2.26 -3.10 -2.49
C TRP A 63 -1.99 -3.07 -3.99
N ASN A 64 -3.04 -3.10 -4.80
CA ASN A 64 -2.97 -3.03 -6.25
C ASN A 64 -4.34 -2.62 -6.78
N PRO A 65 -4.56 -1.36 -7.11
CA PRO A 65 -5.87 -0.88 -7.53
C PRO A 65 -6.45 -1.61 -8.74
N ALA A 66 -5.62 -2.26 -9.59
CA ALA A 66 -6.11 -3.06 -10.69
C ALA A 66 -6.95 -4.28 -10.26
N GLY A 67 -6.68 -4.81 -9.04
CA GLY A 67 -7.47 -5.93 -8.49
C GLY A 67 -8.91 -5.57 -8.14
N MET A 68 -9.25 -4.28 -8.09
CA MET A 68 -10.64 -3.84 -7.94
C MET A 68 -11.49 -4.15 -9.18
N ALA A 69 -10.87 -4.36 -10.35
CA ALA A 69 -11.59 -4.69 -11.59
C ALA A 69 -12.42 -5.98 -11.49
N ASP A 70 -12.10 -6.86 -10.53
CA ASP A 70 -12.85 -8.10 -10.26
C ASP A 70 -14.16 -7.87 -9.50
N ILE A 71 -14.48 -6.65 -9.08
CA ILE A 71 -15.70 -6.36 -8.31
C ILE A 71 -16.94 -6.53 -9.20
N SER A 72 -17.86 -7.38 -8.74
CA SER A 72 -19.20 -7.53 -9.31
C SER A 72 -20.24 -6.87 -8.40
N GLY A 73 -20.83 -5.75 -8.82
CA GLY A 73 -21.79 -4.99 -8.03
C GLY A 73 -21.13 -4.13 -6.96
N HIS A 74 -21.41 -4.38 -5.69
CA HIS A 74 -20.91 -3.66 -4.54
C HIS A 74 -19.94 -4.54 -3.76
N ASN A 75 -18.82 -3.98 -3.30
CA ASN A 75 -17.88 -4.67 -2.44
C ASN A 75 -17.39 -3.74 -1.35
N PHE A 76 -17.45 -4.19 -0.10
CA PHE A 76 -17.00 -3.45 1.07
C PHE A 76 -15.92 -4.25 1.79
N TYR A 77 -14.92 -3.56 2.27
CA TYR A 77 -13.84 -4.12 3.06
C TYR A 77 -13.57 -3.25 4.27
N SER A 78 -13.34 -3.89 5.42
CA SER A 78 -12.88 -3.24 6.62
C SER A 78 -11.83 -4.08 7.33
N SER A 79 -10.85 -3.44 7.92
CA SER A 79 -9.85 -4.06 8.76
C SER A 79 -9.56 -3.19 9.97
N TYR A 80 -9.27 -3.83 11.08
CA TYR A 80 -8.78 -3.19 12.29
C TYR A 80 -7.67 -4.06 12.87
N SER A 81 -6.56 -3.45 13.22
CA SER A 81 -5.43 -4.13 13.85
C SER A 81 -4.83 -3.27 14.95
N THR A 82 -4.46 -3.92 16.04
CA THR A 82 -3.73 -3.30 17.15
C THR A 82 -2.28 -3.75 17.10
N TRP A 83 -1.38 -2.80 17.20
CA TRP A 83 0.05 -2.98 17.21
C TRP A 83 0.62 -2.71 18.61
N PRO A 84 1.87 -3.10 18.92
CA PRO A 84 2.54 -2.72 20.15
C PRO A 84 2.53 -1.20 20.36
N ALA A 85 2.60 -0.76 21.61
CA ALA A 85 2.54 0.65 22.03
C ALA A 85 1.18 1.32 21.73
N ASP A 86 0.08 0.54 21.85
CA ASP A 86 -1.31 1.00 21.70
C ASP A 86 -1.59 1.72 20.37
N ILE A 87 -0.81 1.36 19.32
CA ILE A 87 -1.04 1.83 17.97
C ILE A 87 -2.19 1.06 17.36
N SER A 88 -3.20 1.74 16.87
CA SER A 88 -4.33 1.17 16.15
C SER A 88 -4.33 1.59 14.70
N LEU A 89 -4.53 0.63 13.79
CA LEU A 89 -4.65 0.85 12.36
C LEU A 89 -6.01 0.37 11.87
N MET A 90 -6.76 1.27 11.25
CA MET A 90 -8.05 0.98 10.61
C MET A 90 -7.95 1.20 9.12
N GLY A 91 -8.45 0.23 8.34
CA GLY A 91 -8.62 0.34 6.89
C GLY A 91 -10.08 0.14 6.51
N LEU A 92 -10.60 1.03 5.69
CA LEU A 92 -11.95 0.94 5.13
C LEU A 92 -11.88 1.17 3.63
N SER A 93 -12.58 0.36 2.86
CA SER A 93 -12.74 0.62 1.43
C SER A 93 -14.07 0.10 0.91
N TYR A 94 -14.53 0.73 -0.16
CA TYR A 94 -15.75 0.37 -0.86
C TYR A 94 -15.54 0.53 -2.36
N GLY A 95 -16.01 -0.44 -3.12
CA GLY A 95 -15.96 -0.43 -4.57
C GLY A 95 -17.33 -0.69 -5.19
N LEU A 96 -17.60 0.01 -6.28
CA LEU A 96 -18.84 -0.06 -7.03
C LEU A 96 -18.55 -0.31 -8.50
N ASN A 97 -19.15 -1.36 -9.05
CA ASN A 97 -19.08 -1.66 -10.48
C ASN A 97 -20.14 -0.84 -11.24
N LEU A 98 -19.68 -0.02 -12.18
CA LEU A 98 -20.52 0.82 -13.06
C LEU A 98 -20.72 0.19 -14.46
N GLY A 99 -20.57 -1.12 -14.56
CA GLY A 99 -20.72 -1.86 -15.81
C GLY A 99 -19.61 -1.54 -16.82
N SER A 100 -19.96 -1.07 -17.99
CA SER A 100 -19.00 -0.79 -19.08
C SER A 100 -18.00 0.37 -18.77
N ILE A 101 -18.34 1.22 -17.82
CA ILE A 101 -17.45 2.33 -17.40
C ILE A 101 -16.24 1.79 -16.63
N GLY A 102 -16.44 0.76 -15.79
CA GLY A 102 -15.43 0.19 -14.90
C GLY A 102 -15.88 0.28 -13.43
N ILE A 103 -14.90 0.17 -12.54
CA ILE A 103 -15.11 0.20 -11.10
C ILE A 103 -14.61 1.53 -10.55
N ILE A 104 -15.41 2.17 -9.70
CA ILE A 104 -14.98 3.27 -8.85
C ILE A 104 -14.91 2.80 -7.41
N GLY A 105 -14.00 3.36 -6.63
CA GLY A 105 -13.87 3.02 -5.23
C GLY A 105 -13.40 4.18 -4.39
N ILE A 106 -13.72 4.10 -3.12
CA ILE A 106 -13.19 4.98 -2.09
C ILE A 106 -12.46 4.13 -1.05
N SER A 107 -11.40 4.66 -0.50
CA SER A 107 -10.62 4.00 0.55
C SER A 107 -10.16 4.98 1.60
N GLY A 108 -9.94 4.49 2.80
CA GLY A 108 -9.39 5.28 3.90
C GLY A 108 -8.53 4.40 4.80
N VAL A 109 -7.41 4.97 5.25
CA VAL A 109 -6.56 4.40 6.29
C VAL A 109 -6.47 5.41 7.42
N TYR A 110 -6.65 4.95 8.65
CA TYR A 110 -6.50 5.75 9.84
C TYR A 110 -5.58 5.05 10.83
N LEU A 111 -4.51 5.72 11.21
CA LEU A 111 -3.59 5.29 12.25
C LEU A 111 -3.71 6.24 13.43
N MET A 112 -3.90 5.70 14.61
CA MET A 112 -3.96 6.46 15.85
C MET A 112 -3.20 5.76 16.97
N THR A 113 -2.72 6.56 17.92
CA THR A 113 -2.16 6.07 19.18
C THR A 113 -2.99 6.56 20.35
N ASP A 114 -2.94 5.87 21.46
CA ASP A 114 -3.42 6.42 22.72
C ASP A 114 -2.56 7.60 23.17
N ASP A 115 -3.04 8.34 24.18
CA ASP A 115 -2.31 9.46 24.73
C ASP A 115 -1.01 9.01 25.39
N MET A 116 0.11 9.53 24.93
CA MET A 116 1.45 9.23 25.44
C MET A 116 1.96 10.41 26.26
N GLU A 117 2.46 10.17 27.46
CA GLU A 117 3.00 11.20 28.31
C GLU A 117 4.37 11.68 27.81
N ILE A 118 4.55 12.99 27.74
CA ILE A 118 5.82 13.60 27.35
C ILE A 118 6.82 13.43 28.49
N THR A 119 7.97 12.82 28.19
CA THR A 119 9.07 12.68 29.14
C THR A 119 10.27 13.50 28.68
N THR A 120 11.04 14.04 29.63
CA THR A 120 12.29 14.77 29.36
C THR A 120 13.43 14.20 30.18
N LEU A 121 14.68 14.56 29.84
CA LEU A 121 15.85 14.15 30.63
C LEU A 121 15.77 14.59 32.08
N ASN A 122 15.10 15.70 32.37
CA ASN A 122 14.93 16.25 33.73
C ASN A 122 13.68 15.68 34.44
N GLN A 123 12.73 15.13 33.68
CA GLN A 123 11.47 14.56 34.17
C GLN A 123 11.20 13.22 33.50
N PRO A 124 12.00 12.18 33.82
CA PRO A 124 11.84 10.85 33.21
C PRO A 124 10.55 10.13 33.63
N GLY A 125 9.90 10.56 34.71
CA GLY A 125 8.62 10.06 35.20
C GLY A 125 7.40 10.71 34.56
N GLY A 126 7.61 11.65 33.63
CA GLY A 126 6.54 12.38 32.93
C GLY A 126 6.51 13.85 33.26
N THR A 127 6.06 14.66 32.31
CA THR A 127 5.88 16.12 32.47
C THR A 127 4.45 16.49 32.86
N GLY A 128 3.50 15.55 32.83
CA GLY A 128 2.07 15.78 32.94
C GLY A 128 1.42 16.28 31.64
N GLU A 129 2.19 16.45 30.57
CA GLU A 129 1.67 16.78 29.25
C GLU A 129 1.56 15.49 28.41
N TYR A 130 0.52 15.39 27.58
CA TYR A 130 0.24 14.23 26.75
C TYR A 130 0.19 14.64 25.29
N PHE A 131 0.57 13.70 24.43
CA PHE A 131 0.42 13.83 22.98
C PHE A 131 -0.11 12.52 22.37
N ASN A 132 -0.75 12.63 21.24
CA ASN A 132 -1.16 11.50 20.41
C ASN A 132 -0.78 11.74 18.96
N ILE A 133 -0.72 10.66 18.21
CA ILE A 133 -0.51 10.66 16.75
C ILE A 133 -1.83 10.26 16.11
N ALA A 134 -2.25 11.01 15.08
CA ALA A 134 -3.45 10.74 14.31
C ALA A 134 -3.17 11.03 12.83
N ASN A 135 -2.91 9.98 12.09
CA ASN A 135 -2.60 10.06 10.67
C ASN A 135 -3.73 9.43 9.86
N PHE A 136 -4.16 10.09 8.81
CA PHE A 136 -5.19 9.54 7.94
C PHE A 136 -4.86 9.72 6.46
N SER A 137 -5.38 8.82 5.66
CA SER A 137 -5.35 8.87 4.21
C SER A 137 -6.73 8.59 3.65
N MET A 138 -7.13 9.34 2.64
CA MET A 138 -8.35 9.08 1.87
C MET A 138 -8.00 8.98 0.39
N GLY A 139 -8.50 7.93 -0.27
CA GLY A 139 -8.23 7.64 -1.68
C GLY A 139 -9.51 7.50 -2.52
N LEU A 140 -9.41 7.92 -3.76
CA LEU A 140 -10.39 7.68 -4.81
C LEU A 140 -9.74 6.80 -5.87
N SER A 141 -10.34 5.65 -6.15
CA SER A 141 -9.81 4.62 -7.04
C SER A 141 -10.67 4.48 -8.29
N TYR A 142 -10.02 4.18 -9.39
CA TYR A 142 -10.66 3.74 -10.62
C TYR A 142 -9.93 2.52 -11.16
N ALA A 143 -10.69 1.48 -11.56
CA ALA A 143 -10.15 0.27 -12.14
C ALA A 143 -11.03 -0.24 -13.27
N ARG A 144 -10.41 -0.86 -14.28
CA ARG A 144 -11.15 -1.52 -15.36
C ARG A 144 -10.32 -2.62 -16.04
N TYR A 145 -11.01 -3.54 -16.66
CA TYR A 145 -10.41 -4.44 -17.62
C TYR A 145 -10.19 -3.71 -18.95
N LEU A 146 -8.96 -3.79 -19.48
CA LEU A 146 -8.63 -3.33 -20.84
C LEU A 146 -8.83 -4.47 -21.85
N THR A 147 -8.59 -5.72 -21.41
CA THR A 147 -8.87 -6.95 -22.15
C THR A 147 -9.50 -7.94 -21.17
N ASP A 148 -9.96 -9.10 -21.66
CA ASP A 148 -10.56 -10.15 -20.81
C ASP A 148 -9.64 -10.66 -19.70
N ARG A 149 -8.33 -10.35 -19.76
CA ARG A 149 -7.31 -10.87 -18.86
C ARG A 149 -6.42 -9.81 -18.23
N PHE A 150 -6.48 -8.59 -18.74
CA PHE A 150 -5.59 -7.52 -18.30
C PHE A 150 -6.40 -6.35 -17.74
N SER A 151 -6.20 -6.06 -16.47
CA SER A 151 -6.80 -4.92 -15.79
C SER A 151 -5.75 -3.91 -15.37
N VAL A 152 -6.19 -2.67 -15.27
CA VAL A 152 -5.43 -1.53 -14.77
C VAL A 152 -6.24 -0.82 -13.70
N GLY A 153 -5.53 -0.14 -12.80
CA GLY A 153 -6.15 0.66 -11.77
C GLY A 153 -5.27 1.83 -11.38
N VAL A 154 -5.92 2.87 -10.91
CA VAL A 154 -5.29 4.09 -10.39
C VAL A 154 -6.02 4.53 -9.12
N THR A 155 -5.26 5.02 -8.14
CA THR A 155 -5.82 5.63 -6.93
C THR A 155 -5.12 6.95 -6.66
N GLY A 156 -5.87 8.03 -6.57
CA GLY A 156 -5.40 9.31 -6.05
C GLY A 156 -5.72 9.40 -4.56
N LYS A 157 -4.73 9.78 -3.73
CA LYS A 157 -4.86 9.87 -2.27
C LYS A 157 -4.52 11.26 -1.77
N VAL A 158 -5.22 11.67 -0.71
CA VAL A 158 -4.81 12.78 0.17
C VAL A 158 -4.39 12.16 1.49
N VAL A 159 -3.25 12.57 1.98
CA VAL A 159 -2.62 12.06 3.20
C VAL A 159 -2.43 13.21 4.17
N HIS A 160 -2.88 13.05 5.39
CA HIS A 160 -2.70 14.02 6.46
C HIS A 160 -2.02 13.35 7.65
N GLU A 161 -0.94 13.95 8.09
CA GLU A 161 -0.18 13.50 9.26
C GLU A 161 -0.16 14.61 10.29
N LYS A 162 -0.37 14.22 11.55
CA LYS A 162 -0.29 15.11 12.69
C LYS A 162 0.72 14.57 13.69
N TYR A 163 1.76 15.33 13.92
CA TYR A 163 2.78 15.08 14.94
C TYR A 163 2.81 16.24 15.94
N LEU A 164 2.49 15.97 17.20
CA LEU A 164 2.45 17.00 18.27
C LEU A 164 1.58 18.20 17.86
N THR A 165 2.22 19.34 17.58
CA THR A 165 1.56 20.60 17.22
C THR A 165 1.55 20.88 15.71
N ASN A 166 2.29 20.11 14.91
CA ASN A 166 2.42 20.34 13.47
C ASN A 166 1.62 19.31 12.69
N GLY A 167 0.83 19.79 11.72
CA GLY A 167 0.12 18.95 10.75
C GLY A 167 0.67 19.17 9.35
N TYR A 168 0.79 18.10 8.58
CA TYR A 168 1.21 18.15 7.20
C TYR A 168 0.20 17.43 6.32
N THR A 169 -0.07 17.99 5.13
CA THR A 169 -0.97 17.38 4.15
C THR A 169 -0.26 17.24 2.82
N THR A 170 -0.29 16.05 2.27
CA THR A 170 0.29 15.74 0.95
C THR A 170 -0.68 14.92 0.11
N TRP A 171 -0.29 14.65 -1.12
CA TRP A 171 -1.01 13.76 -2.01
C TRP A 171 -0.11 12.61 -2.46
N ALA A 172 -0.71 11.49 -2.81
CA ALA A 172 -0.03 10.36 -3.39
C ALA A 172 -0.86 9.73 -4.51
N LEU A 173 -0.19 9.05 -5.42
CA LEU A 173 -0.79 8.33 -6.54
C LEU A 173 -0.36 6.87 -6.48
N ASP A 174 -1.32 5.96 -6.64
CA ASP A 174 -1.04 4.54 -6.84
C ASP A 174 -1.41 4.14 -8.26
N LEU A 175 -0.58 3.29 -8.84
CA LEU A 175 -0.82 2.68 -10.13
C LEU A 175 -0.74 1.17 -9.97
N GLY A 176 -1.62 0.45 -10.65
CA GLY A 176 -1.64 -1.00 -10.61
C GLY A 176 -1.97 -1.63 -11.95
N THR A 177 -1.42 -2.81 -12.15
CA THR A 177 -1.78 -3.69 -13.26
C THR A 177 -1.94 -5.12 -12.77
N MET A 178 -2.84 -5.88 -13.40
CA MET A 178 -3.05 -7.28 -13.12
C MET A 178 -3.29 -8.04 -14.41
N TYR A 179 -2.58 -9.14 -14.58
CA TYR A 179 -2.73 -10.05 -15.71
C TYR A 179 -3.09 -11.45 -15.24
N HIS A 180 -4.24 -11.94 -15.67
CA HIS A 180 -4.73 -13.28 -15.37
C HIS A 180 -4.26 -14.24 -16.48
N THR A 181 -3.34 -15.15 -16.13
CA THR A 181 -2.85 -16.13 -17.10
C THR A 181 -3.81 -17.33 -17.19
N ASP A 182 -3.75 -18.06 -18.32
CA ASP A 182 -4.47 -19.36 -18.43
C ASP A 182 -3.74 -20.50 -17.73
N PHE A 183 -2.58 -20.25 -17.17
CA PHE A 183 -1.75 -21.29 -16.59
C PHE A 183 -2.07 -21.48 -15.12
N HIS A 184 -2.91 -22.48 -14.80
CA HIS A 184 -3.22 -22.94 -13.44
C HIS A 184 -3.63 -21.82 -12.45
N GLY A 185 -4.31 -20.77 -12.94
CA GLY A 185 -4.75 -19.65 -12.11
C GLY A 185 -3.64 -18.69 -11.66
N LEU A 186 -2.46 -18.75 -12.30
CA LEU A 186 -1.36 -17.82 -12.05
C LEU A 186 -1.79 -16.41 -12.44
N ARG A 187 -1.54 -15.46 -11.55
CA ARG A 187 -1.75 -14.02 -11.75
C ARG A 187 -0.41 -13.30 -11.67
N LEU A 188 -0.23 -12.31 -12.52
CA LEU A 188 0.92 -11.41 -12.48
C LEU A 188 0.42 -10.02 -12.14
N GLY A 189 0.79 -9.53 -10.97
CA GLY A 189 0.44 -8.20 -10.49
C GLY A 189 1.67 -7.32 -10.38
N MET A 190 1.55 -6.05 -10.81
CA MET A 190 2.53 -5.01 -10.54
C MET A 190 1.83 -3.79 -9.99
N SER A 191 2.44 -3.14 -9.00
CA SER A 191 1.93 -1.88 -8.44
C SER A 191 3.08 -0.94 -8.10
N ILE A 192 2.80 0.35 -8.28
CA ILE A 192 3.59 1.45 -7.72
C ILE A 192 2.64 2.12 -6.73
N LEU A 193 3.01 2.14 -5.46
CA LEU A 193 2.20 2.69 -4.40
C LEU A 193 2.87 3.93 -3.81
N HIS A 194 2.04 4.86 -3.34
CA HIS A 194 2.47 6.04 -2.60
C HIS A 194 3.43 6.95 -3.38
N PHE A 195 3.30 7.00 -4.70
CA PHE A 195 4.08 7.95 -5.51
C PHE A 195 3.58 9.37 -5.26
N GLY A 196 4.42 10.20 -4.66
CA GLY A 196 4.09 11.57 -4.29
C GLY A 196 5.32 12.46 -4.17
N PRO A 197 5.15 13.74 -3.82
CA PRO A 197 6.27 14.65 -3.63
C PRO A 197 7.11 14.23 -2.41
N GLU A 198 8.41 14.39 -2.53
CA GLU A 198 9.32 14.35 -1.38
C GLU A 198 9.12 15.64 -0.55
N VAL A 199 9.17 15.52 0.77
CA VAL A 199 8.97 16.61 1.73
C VAL A 199 10.13 16.70 2.70
#